data_e76af6bcd996b6cb1a2669fa22570996
#
_entry.id   e76af6bcd996b6cb1a2669fa22570996
#
_cell.length_a   1.000
_cell.length_b   1.000
_cell.length_c   1.000
_cell.angle_alpha   90.00
_cell.angle_beta   90.00
_cell.angle_gamma   90.00
#
_symmetry.space_group_name_H-M   'P 1'
#
loop_
_entity.id
_entity.type
_entity.pdbx_description
1 polymer ?
#
loop_
_entity_poly.entity_id
_entity_poly.type
_entity_poly.pdbx_seq_one_letter_code
_entity_poly.pdbx_strand_id
1 'polypeptide(L)'
;MVKDWVGAGLDPEKCVIFRQSEVKEHAELSLLLSMFTPVSWLERNPTYKEQQQQISNKDLGNAGFLCYPVLMAADILLYRPHGVPVGEDQLPHMEMTREIARRFNYLYGGELLPEPKAMLTPAAKCPGLDGRKMSKSYNNGIFLSDRMADIQEKVRGMFTDQARLRKSDPGNPDVCNLFPYHVLLSSPEEQAEIRKGCTRATLGCVDCKKIFLKNLETFLTPLQERRAVLDANPARVDEILAHGNERARAFASQTMVLVREKMGL
;
A
#
# COMPACT_ATOMS: atom_id res chain seq x y z
N MET A 1 8.17 10.10 -0.10
CA MET A 1 7.95 8.64 -0.05
C MET A 1 9.04 7.94 0.75
N VAL A 2 10.35 7.90 0.34
CA VAL A 2 11.41 7.21 1.13
C VAL A 2 11.51 7.76 2.55
N LYS A 3 11.50 9.08 2.73
CA LYS A 3 11.48 9.73 4.05
C LYS A 3 10.30 9.28 4.92
N ASP A 4 9.13 9.05 4.30
CA ASP A 4 7.93 8.58 5.01
C ASP A 4 8.08 7.12 5.42
N TRP A 5 8.67 6.27 4.58
CA TRP A 5 8.93 4.87 4.90
C TRP A 5 9.92 4.72 6.06
N VAL A 6 11.05 5.43 5.98
CA VAL A 6 12.04 5.42 7.08
C VAL A 6 11.46 6.05 8.33
N GLY A 7 10.73 7.15 8.19
CA GLY A 7 9.96 7.77 9.29
C GLY A 7 8.99 6.80 9.95
N ALA A 8 8.29 6.00 9.16
CA ALA A 8 7.37 4.96 9.65
C ALA A 8 8.08 3.76 10.31
N GLY A 9 9.41 3.69 10.25
CA GLY A 9 10.19 2.66 10.94
C GLY A 9 10.82 1.59 10.05
N LEU A 10 10.75 1.74 8.70
CA LEU A 10 11.53 0.88 7.82
C LEU A 10 13.02 1.23 7.99
N ASP A 11 13.76 0.31 8.58
CA ASP A 11 15.19 0.45 8.84
C ASP A 11 16.00 0.02 7.60
N PRO A 12 16.72 0.94 6.92
CA PRO A 12 17.50 0.62 5.73
C PRO A 12 18.61 -0.42 5.93
N GLU A 13 19.04 -0.61 7.18
CA GLU A 13 20.03 -1.64 7.51
C GLU A 13 19.41 -3.05 7.53
N LYS A 14 18.11 -3.14 7.85
CA LYS A 14 17.37 -4.41 7.94
C LYS A 14 16.57 -4.74 6.68
N CYS A 15 16.20 -3.74 5.90
CA CYS A 15 15.46 -3.93 4.65
C CYS A 15 16.20 -3.26 3.47
N VAL A 16 15.75 -3.55 2.25
CA VAL A 16 16.32 -2.98 1.03
C VAL A 16 15.32 -2.00 0.44
N ILE A 17 15.69 -0.71 0.42
CA ILE A 17 14.89 0.36 -0.19
C ILE A 17 15.62 0.80 -1.44
N PHE A 18 15.02 0.59 -2.61
CA PHE A 18 15.69 0.83 -3.88
C PHE A 18 14.74 1.43 -4.93
N ARG A 19 15.31 1.90 -6.04
CA ARG A 19 14.58 2.34 -7.23
C ARG A 19 14.50 1.19 -8.23
N GLN A 20 13.31 0.79 -8.63
CA GLN A 20 13.10 -0.27 -9.63
C GLN A 20 13.89 0.00 -10.92
N SER A 21 13.90 1.25 -11.41
CA SER A 21 14.59 1.64 -12.64
C SER A 21 16.12 1.47 -12.59
N GLU A 22 16.71 1.37 -11.39
CA GLU A 22 18.14 1.13 -11.21
C GLU A 22 18.50 -0.37 -11.23
N VAL A 23 17.49 -1.26 -11.24
CA VAL A 23 17.65 -2.72 -11.29
C VAL A 23 17.01 -3.22 -12.59
N LYS A 24 17.79 -3.24 -13.68
CA LYS A 24 17.29 -3.53 -15.03
C LYS A 24 16.78 -4.94 -15.20
N GLU A 25 17.17 -5.85 -14.34
CA GLU A 25 16.75 -7.23 -14.26
C GLU A 25 15.22 -7.38 -14.15
N HIS A 26 14.52 -6.40 -13.58
CA HIS A 26 13.05 -6.33 -13.56
C HIS A 26 12.47 -6.33 -14.97
N ALA A 27 13.01 -5.48 -15.85
CA ALA A 27 12.55 -5.39 -17.23
C ALA A 27 12.91 -6.64 -18.02
N GLU A 28 14.10 -7.19 -17.81
CA GLU A 28 14.53 -8.41 -18.49
C GLU A 28 13.66 -9.60 -18.06
N LEU A 29 13.46 -9.81 -16.77
CA LEU A 29 12.60 -10.90 -16.29
C LEU A 29 11.17 -10.71 -16.78
N SER A 30 10.63 -9.50 -16.76
CA SER A 30 9.30 -9.22 -17.29
C SER A 30 9.16 -9.60 -18.77
N LEU A 31 10.16 -9.29 -19.58
CA LEU A 31 10.18 -9.71 -20.99
C LEU A 31 10.17 -11.23 -21.11
N LEU A 32 11.04 -11.93 -20.39
CA LEU A 32 11.12 -13.40 -20.43
C LEU A 32 9.83 -14.07 -19.97
N LEU A 33 9.24 -13.58 -18.88
CA LEU A 33 7.95 -14.07 -18.38
C LEU A 33 6.81 -13.84 -19.39
N SER A 34 6.85 -12.73 -20.12
CA SER A 34 5.82 -12.42 -21.12
C SER A 34 5.79 -13.39 -22.28
N MET A 35 6.93 -14.04 -22.63
CA MET A 35 7.03 -14.97 -23.76
C MET A 35 6.18 -16.21 -23.60
N PHE A 36 5.83 -16.60 -22.38
CA PHE A 36 5.01 -17.78 -22.11
C PHE A 36 3.72 -17.48 -21.33
N THR A 37 3.50 -16.22 -20.94
CA THR A 37 2.24 -15.81 -20.28
C THR A 37 1.12 -15.68 -21.30
N PRO A 38 0.02 -16.46 -21.20
CA PRO A 38 -1.08 -16.36 -22.15
C PRO A 38 -1.78 -14.99 -22.08
N VAL A 39 -2.03 -14.37 -23.23
CA VAL A 39 -2.75 -13.08 -23.33
C VAL A 39 -4.12 -13.17 -22.65
N SER A 40 -4.82 -14.31 -22.78
CA SER A 40 -6.11 -14.53 -22.16
C SER A 40 -6.09 -14.47 -20.61
N TRP A 41 -4.94 -14.67 -19.97
CA TRP A 41 -4.81 -14.47 -18.51
C TRP A 41 -4.85 -12.98 -18.17
N LEU A 42 -4.15 -12.18 -18.97
CA LEU A 42 -4.08 -10.72 -18.80
C LEU A 42 -5.43 -10.07 -19.05
N GLU A 43 -6.11 -10.45 -20.14
CA GLU A 43 -7.44 -9.93 -20.49
C GLU A 43 -8.54 -10.32 -19.49
N ARG A 44 -8.41 -11.46 -18.81
CA ARG A 44 -9.36 -11.89 -17.77
C ARG A 44 -9.15 -11.24 -16.42
N ASN A 45 -8.04 -10.53 -16.23
CA ASN A 45 -7.75 -9.87 -14.96
C ASN A 45 -8.87 -8.86 -14.62
N PRO A 46 -9.54 -9.00 -13.45
CA PRO A 46 -10.62 -8.09 -13.05
C PRO A 46 -10.19 -6.63 -13.04
N THR A 47 -8.99 -6.34 -12.53
CA THR A 47 -8.45 -4.98 -12.45
C THR A 47 -8.26 -4.35 -13.84
N TYR A 48 -7.85 -5.13 -14.84
CA TYR A 48 -7.73 -4.65 -16.23
C TYR A 48 -9.10 -4.22 -16.78
N LYS A 49 -10.13 -5.06 -16.59
CA LYS A 49 -11.49 -4.78 -17.06
C LYS A 49 -12.13 -3.58 -16.38
N GLU A 50 -11.99 -3.51 -15.05
CA GLU A 50 -12.52 -2.40 -14.25
C GLU A 50 -11.90 -1.06 -14.64
N GLN A 51 -10.59 -1.04 -14.83
CA GLN A 51 -9.89 0.19 -15.22
C GLN A 51 -10.23 0.64 -16.63
N GLN A 52 -10.41 -0.28 -17.58
CA GLN A 52 -10.91 0.07 -18.93
C GLN A 52 -12.29 0.73 -18.89
N GLN A 53 -13.16 0.31 -17.96
CA GLN A 53 -14.49 0.88 -17.80
C GLN A 53 -14.49 2.23 -17.05
N GLN A 54 -13.59 2.41 -16.09
CA GLN A 54 -13.56 3.59 -15.22
C GLN A 54 -12.76 4.76 -15.79
N ILE A 55 -11.78 4.51 -16.65
CA ILE A 55 -10.87 5.53 -17.18
C ILE A 55 -11.20 5.79 -18.65
N SER A 56 -12.13 6.72 -18.87
CA SER A 56 -12.56 7.08 -20.23
C SER A 56 -11.65 8.10 -20.94
N ASN A 57 -10.75 8.77 -20.22
CA ASN A 57 -9.90 9.85 -20.73
C ASN A 57 -8.47 9.42 -21.09
N LYS A 58 -8.16 8.13 -21.05
CA LYS A 58 -6.85 7.56 -21.44
C LYS A 58 -7.07 6.35 -22.33
N ASP A 59 -6.24 6.25 -23.36
CA ASP A 59 -6.16 5.01 -24.16
C ASP A 59 -5.43 3.93 -23.33
N LEU A 60 -6.20 3.00 -22.80
CA LEU A 60 -5.69 1.84 -22.05
C LEU A 60 -5.54 0.59 -22.96
N GLY A 61 -5.83 0.70 -24.25
CA GLY A 61 -5.72 -0.38 -25.23
C GLY A 61 -4.28 -0.68 -25.67
N ASN A 62 -3.26 -0.23 -24.91
CA ASN A 62 -1.86 -0.43 -25.28
C ASN A 62 -1.22 -1.62 -24.57
N ALA A 63 -0.14 -2.17 -25.18
CA ALA A 63 0.57 -3.34 -24.66
C ALA A 63 1.13 -3.12 -23.24
N GLY A 64 1.62 -1.93 -22.95
CA GLY A 64 2.17 -1.61 -21.63
C GLY A 64 1.14 -1.76 -20.52
N PHE A 65 -0.09 -1.31 -20.78
CA PHE A 65 -1.18 -1.45 -19.81
C PHE A 65 -1.68 -2.90 -19.71
N LEU A 66 -1.71 -3.65 -20.82
CA LEU A 66 -2.06 -5.07 -20.78
C LEU A 66 -1.02 -5.89 -20.03
N CYS A 67 0.28 -5.60 -20.20
CA CYS A 67 1.37 -6.40 -19.69
C CYS A 67 1.87 -5.96 -18.29
N TYR A 68 1.37 -4.86 -17.70
CA TYR A 68 1.86 -4.43 -16.38
C TYR A 68 1.75 -5.51 -15.28
N PRO A 69 0.77 -6.46 -15.29
CA PRO A 69 0.73 -7.52 -14.30
C PRO A 69 1.93 -8.50 -14.41
N VAL A 70 2.49 -8.64 -15.62
CA VAL A 70 3.71 -9.46 -15.83
C VAL A 70 4.93 -8.74 -15.23
N LEU A 71 5.01 -7.41 -15.39
CA LEU A 71 6.05 -6.63 -14.72
C LEU A 71 5.93 -6.71 -13.20
N MET A 72 4.72 -6.62 -12.66
CA MET A 72 4.50 -6.80 -11.22
C MET A 72 4.91 -8.21 -10.76
N ALA A 73 4.61 -9.25 -11.55
CA ALA A 73 5.08 -10.60 -11.27
C ALA A 73 6.62 -10.68 -11.29
N ALA A 74 7.28 -10.01 -12.23
CA ALA A 74 8.73 -9.92 -12.28
C ALA A 74 9.31 -9.19 -11.05
N ASP A 75 8.69 -8.06 -10.62
CA ASP A 75 9.06 -7.30 -9.44
C ASP A 75 9.06 -8.18 -8.17
N ILE A 76 8.14 -9.12 -8.10
CA ILE A 76 8.00 -10.06 -6.98
C ILE A 76 8.97 -11.25 -7.14
N LEU A 77 8.88 -11.96 -8.26
CA LEU A 77 9.57 -13.24 -8.46
C LEU A 77 11.08 -13.10 -8.56
N LEU A 78 11.58 -11.95 -8.99
CA LEU A 78 13.01 -11.65 -9.06
C LEU A 78 13.72 -11.83 -7.71
N TYR A 79 13.01 -11.54 -6.60
CA TYR A 79 13.52 -11.67 -5.23
C TYR A 79 13.11 -12.98 -4.55
N ARG A 80 12.40 -13.87 -5.23
CA ARG A 80 11.95 -15.18 -4.74
C ARG A 80 11.36 -15.14 -3.32
N PRO A 81 10.38 -14.27 -3.05
CA PRO A 81 9.85 -14.08 -1.70
C PRO A 81 8.92 -15.22 -1.30
N HIS A 82 8.81 -15.49 0.01
CA HIS A 82 7.81 -16.39 0.58
C HIS A 82 6.44 -15.70 0.77
N GLY A 83 6.43 -14.39 0.99
CA GLY A 83 5.23 -13.60 1.21
C GLY A 83 5.38 -12.18 0.72
N VAL A 84 4.26 -11.58 0.30
CA VAL A 84 4.20 -10.20 -0.20
C VAL A 84 3.08 -9.45 0.52
N PRO A 85 3.39 -8.38 1.27
CA PRO A 85 2.37 -7.53 1.87
C PRO A 85 1.59 -6.80 0.78
N VAL A 86 0.28 -7.02 0.73
CA VAL A 86 -0.60 -6.43 -0.28
C VAL A 86 -1.96 -6.06 0.31
N GLY A 87 -2.65 -5.12 -0.32
CA GLY A 87 -4.06 -4.88 -0.10
C GLY A 87 -4.93 -5.96 -0.79
N GLU A 88 -6.19 -6.10 -0.35
CA GLU A 88 -7.14 -7.04 -0.95
C GLU A 88 -7.35 -6.83 -2.46
N ASP A 89 -7.27 -5.58 -2.92
CA ASP A 89 -7.39 -5.21 -4.33
C ASP A 89 -6.25 -5.76 -5.20
N GLN A 90 -5.14 -6.18 -4.59
CA GLN A 90 -3.98 -6.76 -5.28
C GLN A 90 -4.02 -8.31 -5.34
N LEU A 91 -4.99 -8.95 -4.72
CA LEU A 91 -5.10 -10.42 -4.73
C LEU A 91 -5.16 -11.03 -6.15
N PRO A 92 -5.85 -10.44 -7.14
CA PRO A 92 -5.83 -10.96 -8.51
C PRO A 92 -4.43 -10.95 -9.15
N HIS A 93 -3.62 -9.94 -8.85
CA HIS A 93 -2.24 -9.85 -9.32
C HIS A 93 -1.33 -10.86 -8.62
N MET A 94 -1.55 -11.11 -7.33
CA MET A 94 -0.83 -12.14 -6.60
C MET A 94 -1.12 -13.54 -7.14
N GLU A 95 -2.37 -13.84 -7.47
CA GLU A 95 -2.72 -15.13 -8.08
C GLU A 95 -2.09 -15.28 -9.47
N MET A 96 -2.12 -14.24 -10.29
CA MET A 96 -1.42 -14.23 -11.59
C MET A 96 0.09 -14.47 -11.43
N THR A 97 0.72 -13.84 -10.44
CA THR A 97 2.14 -14.05 -10.13
C THR A 97 2.44 -15.51 -9.81
N ARG A 98 1.59 -16.17 -9.04
CA ARG A 98 1.70 -17.60 -8.70
C ARG A 98 1.50 -18.49 -9.92
N GLU A 99 0.52 -18.18 -10.77
CA GLU A 99 0.29 -18.91 -12.02
C GLU A 99 1.49 -18.80 -12.98
N ILE A 100 2.10 -17.61 -13.09
CA ILE A 100 3.30 -17.39 -13.90
C ILE A 100 4.48 -18.20 -13.31
N ALA A 101 4.68 -18.18 -11.99
CA ALA A 101 5.73 -18.98 -11.33
C ALA A 101 5.55 -20.49 -11.58
N ARG A 102 4.32 -21.01 -11.36
CA ARG A 102 3.98 -22.41 -11.65
C ARG A 102 4.28 -22.78 -13.11
N ARG A 103 3.86 -21.93 -14.05
CA ARG A 103 4.08 -22.16 -15.47
C ARG A 103 5.56 -22.16 -15.84
N PHE A 104 6.35 -21.23 -15.30
CA PHE A 104 7.80 -21.21 -15.47
C PHE A 104 8.43 -22.53 -14.98
N ASN A 105 8.14 -22.92 -13.75
CA ASN A 105 8.68 -24.13 -13.12
C ASN A 105 8.28 -25.41 -13.90
N TYR A 106 7.05 -25.45 -14.44
CA TYR A 106 6.59 -26.56 -15.27
C TYR A 106 7.33 -26.64 -16.62
N LEU A 107 7.49 -25.49 -17.31
CA LEU A 107 8.09 -25.45 -18.64
C LEU A 107 9.60 -25.71 -18.63
N TYR A 108 10.30 -25.19 -17.63
CA TYR A 108 11.77 -25.24 -17.56
C TYR A 108 12.30 -26.20 -16.50
N GLY A 109 11.43 -26.88 -15.80
CA GLY A 109 11.75 -27.90 -14.81
C GLY A 109 12.29 -27.34 -13.47
N GLY A 110 11.81 -27.92 -12.38
CA GLY A 110 12.23 -27.57 -11.02
C GLY A 110 11.35 -26.52 -10.34
N GLU A 111 11.80 -26.00 -9.20
CA GLU A 111 11.07 -25.04 -8.35
C GLU A 111 11.88 -23.76 -8.13
N LEU A 112 12.38 -23.15 -9.21
CA LEU A 112 13.20 -21.94 -9.12
C LEU A 112 12.42 -20.74 -8.60
N LEU A 113 11.22 -20.51 -9.15
CA LEU A 113 10.37 -19.39 -8.78
C LEU A 113 9.32 -19.85 -7.75
N PRO A 114 9.37 -19.39 -6.50
CA PRO A 114 8.39 -19.78 -5.49
C PRO A 114 7.01 -19.17 -5.77
N GLU A 115 5.98 -19.79 -5.22
CA GLU A 115 4.64 -19.23 -5.20
C GLU A 115 4.43 -18.38 -3.94
N PRO A 116 4.51 -17.06 -4.03
CA PRO A 116 4.45 -16.21 -2.84
C PRO A 116 3.04 -16.17 -2.24
N LYS A 117 2.96 -16.09 -0.91
CA LYS A 117 1.70 -15.89 -0.21
C LYS A 117 1.35 -14.40 -0.12
N ALA A 118 0.10 -14.05 -0.35
CA ALA A 118 -0.40 -12.72 -0.04
C ALA A 118 -0.46 -12.54 1.48
N MET A 119 0.14 -11.47 1.99
CA MET A 119 0.09 -11.08 3.40
C MET A 119 -0.84 -9.88 3.52
N LEU A 120 -2.10 -10.14 3.89
CA LEU A 120 -3.08 -9.09 4.08
C LEU A 120 -2.89 -8.43 5.45
N THR A 121 -2.95 -7.11 5.48
CA THR A 121 -2.99 -6.39 6.75
C THR A 121 -4.41 -6.42 7.32
N PRO A 122 -4.60 -6.61 8.63
CA PRO A 122 -5.91 -6.53 9.26
C PRO A 122 -6.44 -5.08 9.35
N ALA A 123 -5.74 -4.12 8.76
CA ALA A 123 -6.09 -2.72 8.85
C ALA A 123 -7.46 -2.45 8.19
N ALA A 124 -8.35 -1.87 8.98
CA ALA A 124 -9.63 -1.39 8.47
C ALA A 124 -9.42 -0.40 7.31
N LYS A 125 -10.27 -0.48 6.29
CA LYS A 125 -10.29 0.52 5.23
C LYS A 125 -10.70 1.86 5.83
N CYS A 126 -9.80 2.84 5.87
CA CYS A 126 -10.15 4.19 6.27
C CYS A 126 -10.83 4.92 5.11
N PRO A 127 -12.04 5.45 5.30
CA PRO A 127 -12.66 6.32 4.33
C PRO A 127 -11.91 7.65 4.24
N GLY A 128 -12.10 8.40 3.18
CA GLY A 128 -11.66 9.80 3.14
C GLY A 128 -12.41 10.66 4.14
N LEU A 129 -11.91 11.84 4.42
CA LEU A 129 -12.54 12.78 5.37
C LEU A 129 -13.96 13.17 4.98
N ASP A 130 -14.31 13.02 3.71
CA ASP A 130 -15.61 13.26 3.09
C ASP A 130 -16.48 12.00 2.94
N GLY A 131 -16.05 10.88 3.52
CA GLY A 131 -16.72 9.57 3.48
C GLY A 131 -16.56 8.77 2.20
N ARG A 132 -15.98 9.38 1.15
CA ARG A 132 -15.65 8.66 -0.08
C ARG A 132 -14.34 7.87 0.09
N LYS A 133 -13.98 7.08 -0.91
CA LYS A 133 -12.66 6.43 -0.95
C LYS A 133 -11.55 7.49 -0.80
N MET A 134 -10.62 7.27 0.14
CA MET A 134 -9.48 8.15 0.32
C MET A 134 -8.64 8.21 -0.96
N SER A 135 -8.34 9.42 -1.44
CA SER A 135 -7.56 9.65 -2.65
C SER A 135 -6.81 10.97 -2.60
N LYS A 136 -5.57 10.99 -3.12
CA LYS A 136 -4.82 12.22 -3.31
C LYS A 136 -5.55 13.21 -4.23
N SER A 137 -6.20 12.68 -5.28
CA SER A 137 -6.95 13.50 -6.26
C SER A 137 -8.16 14.20 -5.65
N TYR A 138 -8.72 13.67 -4.57
CA TYR A 138 -9.85 14.26 -3.87
C TYR A 138 -9.44 15.14 -2.69
N ASN A 139 -8.14 15.18 -2.36
CA ASN A 139 -7.60 15.90 -1.20
C ASN A 139 -8.37 15.60 0.11
N ASN A 140 -8.87 14.37 0.24
CA ASN A 140 -9.72 13.94 1.34
C ASN A 140 -9.00 13.01 2.34
N GLY A 141 -7.66 13.00 2.32
CA GLY A 141 -6.84 12.18 3.18
C GLY A 141 -6.04 12.97 4.20
N ILE A 142 -5.60 12.28 5.26
CA ILE A 142 -4.57 12.75 6.19
C ILE A 142 -3.26 12.09 5.74
N PHE A 143 -2.25 12.91 5.45
CA PHE A 143 -0.94 12.43 5.04
C PHE A 143 0.02 12.42 6.25
N LEU A 144 0.93 11.44 6.29
CA LEU A 144 1.92 11.34 7.36
C LEU A 144 2.84 12.58 7.45
N SER A 145 2.92 13.35 6.37
CA SER A 145 3.69 14.59 6.28
C SER A 145 2.89 15.84 6.60
N ASP A 146 1.59 15.75 6.86
CA ASP A 146 0.76 16.91 7.18
C ASP A 146 1.14 17.45 8.57
N ARG A 147 1.17 18.78 8.70
CA ARG A 147 1.37 19.41 10.01
C ARG A 147 0.11 19.21 10.88
N MET A 148 0.29 19.09 12.19
CA MET A 148 -0.84 18.90 13.10
C MET A 148 -1.90 20.00 13.00
N ALA A 149 -1.51 21.27 12.74
CA ALA A 149 -2.45 22.35 12.52
C ALA A 149 -3.35 22.11 11.30
N ASP A 150 -2.77 21.65 10.18
CA ASP A 150 -3.50 21.34 8.95
C ASP A 150 -4.44 20.13 9.15
N ILE A 151 -3.97 19.12 9.90
CA ILE A 151 -4.77 17.96 10.28
C ILE A 151 -5.97 18.36 11.14
N GLN A 152 -5.75 19.23 12.13
CA GLN A 152 -6.83 19.71 13.00
C GLN A 152 -7.92 20.42 12.21
N GLU A 153 -7.55 21.24 11.23
CA GLU A 153 -8.51 21.90 10.34
C GLU A 153 -9.28 20.89 9.49
N LYS A 154 -8.59 19.94 8.86
CA LYS A 154 -9.20 18.86 8.09
C LYS A 154 -10.19 18.05 8.92
N VAL A 155 -9.82 17.64 10.13
CA VAL A 155 -10.66 16.86 11.03
C VAL A 155 -11.84 17.67 11.56
N ARG A 156 -11.70 18.99 11.72
CA ARG A 156 -12.82 19.86 12.09
C ARG A 156 -13.94 19.76 11.04
N GLY A 157 -13.58 19.85 9.76
CA GLY A 157 -14.52 19.75 8.63
C GLY A 157 -15.02 18.32 8.34
N MET A 158 -14.40 17.28 8.92
CA MET A 158 -14.79 15.90 8.70
C MET A 158 -16.21 15.65 9.21
N PHE A 159 -17.10 15.11 8.38
CA PHE A 159 -18.40 14.68 8.85
C PHE A 159 -18.30 13.39 9.69
N THR A 160 -19.27 13.19 10.54
CA THR A 160 -19.39 12.01 11.40
C THR A 160 -20.65 11.24 11.04
N ASP A 161 -21.48 10.88 11.98
CA ASP A 161 -22.80 10.34 11.73
C ASP A 161 -23.76 11.47 11.27
N GLN A 162 -24.23 11.43 10.03
CA GLN A 162 -25.12 12.46 9.46
C GLN A 162 -26.52 12.46 10.07
N ALA A 163 -26.96 11.34 10.65
CA ALA A 163 -28.23 11.24 11.34
C ALA A 163 -28.22 11.92 12.72
N ARG A 164 -27.03 12.15 13.29
CA ARG A 164 -26.86 12.80 14.59
C ARG A 164 -26.80 14.31 14.44
N LEU A 165 -27.93 14.98 14.62
CA LEU A 165 -28.06 16.42 14.46
C LEU A 165 -27.69 17.21 15.73
N ARG A 166 -27.96 16.65 16.92
CA ARG A 166 -27.70 17.31 18.20
C ARG A 166 -26.76 16.47 19.07
N LYS A 167 -26.10 17.11 20.03
CA LYS A 167 -25.23 16.41 21.01
C LYS A 167 -26.03 15.40 21.84
N SER A 168 -27.29 15.68 22.12
CA SER A 168 -28.20 14.80 22.87
C SER A 168 -28.72 13.59 22.08
N ASP A 169 -28.51 13.56 20.78
CA ASP A 169 -28.99 12.46 19.94
C ASP A 169 -28.01 11.28 20.02
N PRO A 170 -28.48 10.04 20.12
CA PRO A 170 -27.65 8.85 20.00
C PRO A 170 -26.96 8.83 18.63
N GLY A 171 -25.67 8.55 18.60
CA GLY A 171 -24.95 8.33 17.35
C GLY A 171 -24.77 6.85 17.04
N ASN A 172 -24.44 6.55 15.78
CA ASN A 172 -24.13 5.21 15.32
C ASN A 172 -22.66 5.14 14.83
N PRO A 173 -21.77 4.50 15.62
CA PRO A 173 -20.37 4.32 15.21
C PRO A 173 -20.18 3.53 13.89
N ASP A 174 -21.12 2.65 13.54
CA ASP A 174 -20.98 1.77 12.37
C ASP A 174 -21.18 2.50 11.03
N VAL A 175 -21.85 3.67 11.07
CA VAL A 175 -21.99 4.58 9.91
C VAL A 175 -21.17 5.85 10.06
N CYS A 176 -20.47 6.02 11.18
CA CYS A 176 -19.69 7.20 11.47
C CYS A 176 -18.36 7.17 10.70
N ASN A 177 -18.09 8.24 9.95
CA ASN A 177 -16.86 8.36 9.16
C ASN A 177 -15.57 8.43 10.02
N LEU A 178 -15.68 8.87 11.28
CA LEU A 178 -14.55 8.97 12.20
C LEU A 178 -14.21 7.63 12.89
N PHE A 179 -15.19 6.76 13.12
CA PHE A 179 -14.96 5.56 13.93
C PHE A 179 -13.93 4.57 13.36
N PRO A 180 -13.83 4.34 12.03
CA PRO A 180 -12.77 3.55 11.43
C PRO A 180 -11.35 4.03 11.79
N TYR A 181 -11.15 5.33 11.98
CA TYR A 181 -9.88 5.89 12.42
C TYR A 181 -9.58 5.60 13.90
N HIS A 182 -10.61 5.55 14.77
CA HIS A 182 -10.43 5.07 16.15
C HIS A 182 -10.05 3.59 16.19
N VAL A 183 -10.60 2.76 15.29
CA VAL A 183 -10.21 1.33 15.19
C VAL A 183 -8.71 1.17 14.90
N LEU A 184 -8.11 2.12 14.17
CA LEU A 184 -6.66 2.08 13.88
C LEU A 184 -5.77 2.64 14.99
N LEU A 185 -6.24 3.66 15.72
CA LEU A 185 -5.38 4.49 16.55
C LEU A 185 -5.73 4.46 18.06
N SER A 186 -6.90 3.97 18.42
CA SER A 186 -7.33 3.87 19.81
C SER A 186 -7.17 2.45 20.34
N SER A 187 -6.93 2.31 21.65
CA SER A 187 -6.94 1.00 22.29
C SER A 187 -8.32 0.35 22.23
N PRO A 188 -8.43 -1.00 22.38
CA PRO A 188 -9.73 -1.67 22.41
C PRO A 188 -10.67 -1.14 23.50
N GLU A 189 -10.12 -0.79 24.66
CA GLU A 189 -10.86 -0.22 25.78
C GLU A 189 -11.41 1.17 25.42
N GLU A 190 -10.56 2.04 24.86
CA GLU A 190 -10.97 3.36 24.40
C GLU A 190 -12.00 3.30 23.27
N GLN A 191 -11.86 2.36 22.33
CA GLN A 191 -12.88 2.12 21.29
C GLN A 191 -14.22 1.73 21.90
N ALA A 192 -14.23 0.86 22.90
CA ALA A 192 -15.46 0.44 23.62
C ALA A 192 -16.12 1.61 24.35
N GLU A 193 -15.32 2.46 25.01
CA GLU A 193 -15.81 3.67 25.68
C GLU A 193 -16.39 4.70 24.72
N ILE A 194 -15.69 4.94 23.57
CA ILE A 194 -16.17 5.81 22.50
C ILE A 194 -17.49 5.29 21.95
N ARG A 195 -17.57 4.00 21.64
CA ARG A 195 -18.80 3.38 21.14
C ARG A 195 -19.96 3.55 22.13
N LYS A 196 -19.73 3.24 23.40
CA LYS A 196 -20.72 3.39 24.48
C LYS A 196 -21.14 4.87 24.65
N GLY A 197 -20.18 5.79 24.67
CA GLY A 197 -20.47 7.21 24.82
C GLY A 197 -21.22 7.79 23.62
N CYS A 198 -20.91 7.37 22.42
CA CYS A 198 -21.58 7.78 21.18
C CYS A 198 -23.05 7.29 21.16
N THR A 199 -23.29 6.01 21.38
CA THR A 199 -24.65 5.39 21.38
C THR A 199 -25.56 5.88 22.49
N ARG A 200 -24.98 6.34 23.61
CA ARG A 200 -25.72 6.89 24.76
C ARG A 200 -25.81 8.43 24.77
N ALA A 201 -25.31 9.08 23.73
CA ALA A 201 -25.24 10.54 23.62
C ALA A 201 -24.44 11.23 24.78
N THR A 202 -23.57 10.51 25.50
CA THR A 202 -22.71 11.04 26.56
C THR A 202 -21.40 11.62 26.01
N LEU A 203 -20.97 11.18 24.82
CA LEU A 203 -19.80 11.71 24.11
C LEU A 203 -20.23 12.49 22.86
N GLY A 204 -19.90 13.79 22.78
CA GLY A 204 -20.16 14.62 21.62
C GLY A 204 -19.15 14.37 20.48
N CYS A 205 -19.55 14.60 19.22
CA CYS A 205 -18.65 14.41 18.07
C CYS A 205 -17.40 15.29 18.13
N VAL A 206 -17.51 16.51 18.66
CA VAL A 206 -16.35 17.40 18.84
C VAL A 206 -15.35 16.82 19.83
N ASP A 207 -15.82 16.25 20.93
CA ASP A 207 -14.95 15.65 21.94
C ASP A 207 -14.36 14.33 21.44
N CYS A 208 -15.12 13.55 20.69
CA CYS A 208 -14.65 12.38 19.98
C CYS A 208 -13.51 12.72 18.99
N LYS A 209 -13.65 13.80 18.22
CA LYS A 209 -12.58 14.30 17.33
C LYS A 209 -11.31 14.70 18.10
N LYS A 210 -11.45 15.26 19.30
CA LYS A 210 -10.27 15.60 20.15
C LYS A 210 -9.53 14.35 20.62
N ILE A 211 -10.25 13.28 20.99
CA ILE A 211 -9.64 11.99 21.35
C ILE A 211 -8.86 11.45 20.14
N PHE A 212 -9.47 11.44 18.97
CA PHE A 212 -8.81 11.03 17.73
C PHE A 212 -7.54 11.84 17.45
N LEU A 213 -7.61 13.17 17.52
CA LEU A 213 -6.47 14.06 17.27
C LEU A 213 -5.31 13.80 18.26
N LYS A 214 -5.60 13.58 19.53
CA LYS A 214 -4.60 13.22 20.53
C LYS A 214 -3.89 11.92 20.19
N ASN A 215 -4.65 10.88 19.82
CA ASN A 215 -4.09 9.58 19.48
C ASN A 215 -3.29 9.64 18.18
N LEU A 216 -3.78 10.39 17.18
CA LEU A 216 -3.08 10.63 15.93
C LEU A 216 -1.76 11.40 16.14
N GLU A 217 -1.75 12.42 16.99
CA GLU A 217 -0.53 13.15 17.33
C GLU A 217 0.51 12.23 17.99
N THR A 218 0.08 11.41 18.95
CA THR A 218 0.93 10.41 19.59
C THR A 218 1.53 9.43 18.57
N PHE A 219 0.75 9.04 17.56
CA PHE A 219 1.20 8.16 16.49
C PHE A 219 2.15 8.87 15.52
N LEU A 220 1.84 10.10 15.11
CA LEU A 220 2.61 10.83 14.10
C LEU A 220 3.90 11.44 14.60
N THR A 221 3.97 11.88 15.85
CA THR A 221 5.13 12.60 16.38
C THR A 221 6.44 11.83 16.18
N PRO A 222 6.60 10.57 16.62
CA PRO A 222 7.86 9.85 16.45
C PRO A 222 8.20 9.58 14.97
N LEU A 223 7.20 9.49 14.11
CA LEU A 223 7.37 9.33 12.67
C LEU A 223 7.91 10.63 12.04
N GLN A 224 7.30 11.76 12.41
CA GLN A 224 7.68 13.07 11.90
C GLN A 224 9.07 13.50 12.41
N GLU A 225 9.43 13.17 13.64
CA GLU A 225 10.76 13.39 14.19
C GLU A 225 11.83 12.64 13.39
N ARG A 226 11.64 11.33 13.14
CA ARG A 226 12.57 10.55 12.30
C ARG A 226 12.63 11.09 10.87
N ARG A 227 11.51 11.53 10.32
CA ARG A 227 11.45 12.13 8.99
C ARG A 227 12.21 13.46 8.94
N ALA A 228 12.10 14.30 9.97
CA ALA A 228 12.77 15.58 10.04
C ALA A 228 14.31 15.45 9.96
N VAL A 229 14.88 14.36 10.49
CA VAL A 229 16.31 14.07 10.36
C VAL A 229 16.70 13.91 8.87
N LEU A 230 15.87 13.25 8.08
CA LEU A 230 16.09 13.08 6.63
C LEU A 230 15.76 14.36 5.83
N ASP A 231 14.86 15.20 6.34
CA ASP A 231 14.60 16.50 5.72
C ASP A 231 15.77 17.46 5.91
N ALA A 232 16.45 17.39 7.06
CA ALA A 232 17.66 18.16 7.36
C ALA A 232 18.91 17.67 6.59
N ASN A 233 18.93 16.38 6.21
CA ASN A 233 20.03 15.79 5.43
C ASN A 233 19.51 15.01 4.21
N PRO A 234 19.17 15.69 3.11
CA PRO A 234 18.65 15.04 1.90
C PRO A 234 19.61 14.02 1.28
N ALA A 235 20.93 14.23 1.39
CA ALA A 235 21.95 13.32 0.88
C ALA A 235 21.84 11.91 1.48
N ARG A 236 21.38 11.80 2.73
CA ARG A 236 21.16 10.50 3.37
C ARG A 236 20.12 9.65 2.64
N VAL A 237 19.12 10.27 2.01
CA VAL A 237 18.12 9.54 1.19
C VAL A 237 18.75 8.95 -0.05
N ASP A 238 19.66 9.71 -0.70
CA ASP A 238 20.37 9.23 -1.89
C ASP A 238 21.35 8.11 -1.54
N GLU A 239 22.03 8.18 -0.39
CA GLU A 239 22.87 7.11 0.14
C GLU A 239 22.07 5.82 0.39
N ILE A 240 20.91 5.93 1.07
CA ILE A 240 20.01 4.78 1.33
C ILE A 240 19.60 4.12 0.01
N LEU A 241 19.20 4.92 -0.98
CA LEU A 241 18.79 4.42 -2.28
C LEU A 241 19.95 3.81 -3.07
N ALA A 242 21.14 4.44 -3.07
CA ALA A 242 22.33 3.91 -3.74
C ALA A 242 22.72 2.54 -3.17
N HIS A 243 22.83 2.44 -1.85
CA HIS A 243 23.11 1.17 -1.17
C HIS A 243 22.02 0.12 -1.41
N GLY A 244 20.75 0.52 -1.36
CA GLY A 244 19.63 -0.35 -1.67
C GLY A 244 19.65 -0.86 -3.11
N ASN A 245 19.96 0.00 -4.09
CA ASN A 245 20.08 -0.37 -5.50
C ASN A 245 21.19 -1.44 -5.72
N GLU A 246 22.34 -1.29 -5.07
CA GLU A 246 23.43 -2.27 -5.15
C GLU A 246 23.02 -3.64 -4.59
N ARG A 247 22.43 -3.66 -3.40
CA ARG A 247 21.94 -4.89 -2.75
C ARG A 247 20.85 -5.56 -3.57
N ALA A 248 19.88 -4.79 -4.07
CA ALA A 248 18.79 -5.31 -4.90
C ALA A 248 19.32 -5.90 -6.21
N ARG A 249 20.25 -5.19 -6.88
CA ARG A 249 20.87 -5.67 -8.12
C ARG A 249 21.68 -6.94 -7.91
N ALA A 250 22.45 -7.02 -6.83
CA ALA A 250 23.24 -8.22 -6.52
C ALA A 250 22.35 -9.47 -6.38
N PHE A 251 21.19 -9.34 -5.70
CA PHE A 251 20.25 -10.44 -5.58
C PHE A 251 19.54 -10.75 -6.91
N ALA A 252 19.10 -9.71 -7.61
CA ALA A 252 18.40 -9.82 -8.89
C ALA A 252 19.28 -10.53 -9.94
N SER A 253 20.55 -10.14 -10.05
CA SER A 253 21.49 -10.77 -10.99
C SER A 253 21.70 -12.25 -10.70
N GLN A 254 21.78 -12.67 -9.43
CA GLN A 254 21.85 -14.08 -9.08
C GLN A 254 20.61 -14.87 -9.55
N THR A 255 19.43 -14.30 -9.35
CA THR A 255 18.19 -14.93 -9.83
C THR A 255 18.18 -15.00 -11.35
N MET A 256 18.63 -13.95 -12.05
CA MET A 256 18.66 -13.94 -13.52
C MET A 256 19.64 -14.94 -14.11
N VAL A 257 20.78 -15.20 -13.46
CA VAL A 257 21.69 -16.29 -13.88
C VAL A 257 20.93 -17.62 -13.88
N LEU A 258 20.25 -17.95 -12.79
CA LEU A 258 19.48 -19.18 -12.68
C LEU A 258 18.32 -19.27 -13.68
N VAL A 259 17.64 -18.13 -13.93
CA VAL A 259 16.55 -18.05 -14.91
C VAL A 259 17.09 -18.34 -16.31
N ARG A 260 18.18 -17.68 -16.72
CA ARG A 260 18.80 -17.87 -18.03
C ARG A 260 19.27 -19.33 -18.23
N GLU A 261 19.96 -19.90 -17.24
CA GLU A 261 20.39 -21.30 -17.27
C GLU A 261 19.19 -22.24 -17.48
N LYS A 262 18.10 -22.03 -16.76
CA LYS A 262 16.88 -22.84 -16.90
C LYS A 262 16.23 -22.70 -18.28
N MET A 263 16.29 -21.52 -18.87
CA MET A 263 15.72 -21.23 -20.18
C MET A 263 16.66 -21.60 -21.34
N GLY A 264 17.92 -21.96 -21.07
CA GLY A 264 18.93 -22.29 -22.09
C GLY A 264 19.48 -21.05 -22.82
N LEU A 265 19.56 -19.90 -22.11
CA LEU A 265 20.04 -18.61 -22.60
C LEU A 265 21.47 -18.32 -22.12
#